data_084d8a32d4202d6d09db42f2921709c9
#
_entry.id   084d8a32d4202d6d09db42f2921709c9
#
_cell.length_a   1.000
_cell.length_b   1.000
_cell.length_c   1.000
_cell.angle_alpha   90.00
_cell.angle_beta   90.00
_cell.angle_gamma   90.00
#
_symmetry.space_group_name_H-M   'P 1'
#
loop_
_entity.id
_entity.type
_entity.pdbx_description
1 polymer ?
#
loop_
_entity_poly.entity_id
_entity_poly.type
_entity_poly.pdbx_seq_one_letter_code
_entity_poly.pdbx_strand_id
1 'polypeptide(L)'
;MTGQHLLEYLSMNTARDLSSTPNTSARAPLPPGPKGNLVLGVMPEFNRDMLGFIERMRDYGDVVRMRFFYLTVHFLYNPDHIEYVLATNAKNFIKSRSLRTPFFRRLVGNGLLTSEGEEWKRQRRLAQPAFHRQRISAYGEVMVEYAERMIADWKQDEVRDVHRDMMRLTLEIVVKTLFDADISGEADKVGRVLSKMVKPFASQATLKWILDNRLPTPTHRRFNAAAREIDDIVYRLIAERRSSGSDKGDLLSMLLAAQDEDGSQMTDRQLRDEVMTLFLAGHETTALTLSWAWYLLAQNPQVEKKFHAELDEVLAGRLPTVADLPRLQYTERIAKESMRLYPPAYGVGREAVEEFELGGYRIPAKSQLFMFQWAVQRDPRSFAEPNRFYPERWTEEFTNGLPKYAYFPFGGGPRACIGNYFAMMEVVLLLATIGQRFRFTLQPDHPVSLMPAMSLRPTDGIKVLVKSRRVE
;
A
#
# COMPACT_ATOMS: atom_id res chain seq x y z
N MET A 1 -13.75 73.59 -19.58
CA MET A 1 -13.79 72.86 -18.27
C MET A 1 -12.48 73.09 -17.60
N THR A 2 -12.54 73.81 -16.55
CA THR A 2 -11.52 74.65 -15.93
C THR A 2 -10.56 73.87 -15.02
N GLY A 3 -9.30 74.28 -14.95
CA GLY A 3 -8.16 73.66 -14.26
C GLY A 3 -8.26 73.53 -12.74
N GLN A 4 -9.43 73.64 -12.13
CA GLN A 4 -9.63 73.44 -10.69
C GLN A 4 -9.77 71.96 -10.23
N HIS A 5 -10.29 71.08 -11.11
CA HIS A 5 -10.43 69.67 -10.80
C HIS A 5 -9.14 68.85 -10.89
N LEU A 6 -8.08 69.44 -11.50
CA LEU A 6 -6.78 68.76 -11.58
C LEU A 6 -5.91 68.94 -10.30
N LEU A 7 -6.15 70.09 -9.62
CA LEU A 7 -5.44 70.42 -8.38
C LEU A 7 -6.02 69.71 -7.13
N GLU A 8 -7.31 69.41 -7.11
CA GLU A 8 -7.94 68.60 -6.06
C GLU A 8 -7.56 67.14 -6.17
N TYR A 9 -7.34 66.60 -7.38
CA TYR A 9 -6.89 65.22 -7.56
C TYR A 9 -5.42 64.97 -7.19
N LEU A 10 -4.60 66.02 -7.24
CA LEU A 10 -3.18 65.98 -6.87
C LEU A 10 -2.93 66.27 -5.37
N SER A 11 -3.88 66.89 -4.68
CA SER A 11 -3.76 67.17 -3.24
C SER A 11 -4.25 66.04 -2.34
N MET A 12 -4.99 65.06 -2.89
CA MET A 12 -5.45 63.87 -2.15
C MET A 12 -4.45 62.70 -2.15
N ASN A 13 -3.32 62.80 -2.85
CA ASN A 13 -2.36 61.69 -3.00
C ASN A 13 -0.99 61.92 -2.37
N THR A 14 -0.83 62.94 -1.49
CA THR A 14 0.42 63.24 -0.79
C THR A 14 0.27 63.23 0.72
N ALA A 15 -0.30 62.18 1.28
CA ALA A 15 -0.16 61.83 2.69
C ALA A 15 -0.38 60.33 2.87
N ARG A 16 0.39 59.48 2.17
CA ARG A 16 0.66 58.11 2.61
C ARG A 16 1.98 58.13 3.38
N ASP A 17 1.78 58.06 4.65
CA ASP A 17 2.81 57.87 5.66
C ASP A 17 3.73 56.70 5.27
N LEU A 18 4.96 57.01 4.85
CA LEU A 18 6.03 56.05 4.49
C LEU A 18 6.81 55.60 5.71
N SER A 19 6.14 55.44 6.86
CA SER A 19 6.75 54.94 8.10
C SER A 19 6.12 53.64 8.60
N SER A 20 5.61 52.76 7.74
CA SER A 20 5.42 51.34 8.07
C SER A 20 6.55 50.57 7.38
N THR A 21 7.67 50.36 8.09
CA THR A 21 8.55 49.23 7.86
C THR A 21 7.70 48.00 7.65
N PRO A 22 7.93 47.17 6.59
CA PRO A 22 7.19 45.93 6.43
C PRO A 22 7.40 45.11 7.70
N ASN A 23 6.29 44.93 8.40
CA ASN A 23 6.19 44.02 9.53
C ASN A 23 6.85 42.70 9.07
N THR A 24 8.00 42.36 9.63
CA THR A 24 8.66 41.08 9.45
C THR A 24 7.60 40.04 9.79
N SER A 25 6.97 39.44 8.79
CA SER A 25 5.93 38.44 8.97
C SER A 25 6.46 37.39 9.95
N ALA A 26 5.85 37.31 11.11
CA ALA A 26 6.24 36.37 12.13
C ALA A 26 6.26 34.98 11.48
N ARG A 27 7.41 34.34 11.45
CA ARG A 27 7.60 33.01 10.82
C ARG A 27 6.59 32.05 11.42
N ALA A 28 5.82 31.34 10.59
CA ALA A 28 4.77 30.42 11.05
C ALA A 28 5.30 29.45 12.15
N PRO A 29 4.50 29.15 13.19
CA PRO A 29 4.93 28.31 14.29
C PRO A 29 5.21 26.88 13.81
N LEU A 30 5.95 26.11 14.62
CA LEU A 30 6.11 24.66 14.39
C LEU A 30 4.86 23.91 14.89
N PRO A 31 4.50 22.78 14.26
CA PRO A 31 3.36 21.97 14.70
C PRO A 31 3.51 21.48 16.15
N PRO A 32 2.37 21.29 16.87
CA PRO A 32 2.36 20.70 18.21
C PRO A 32 2.78 19.23 18.19
N GLY A 33 3.06 18.66 19.36
CA GLY A 33 3.33 17.23 19.49
C GLY A 33 3.97 16.87 20.83
N PRO A 34 4.15 15.57 21.09
CA PRO A 34 4.70 15.07 22.35
C PRO A 34 6.17 15.47 22.51
N LYS A 35 6.58 15.75 23.76
CA LYS A 35 7.97 16.07 24.06
C LYS A 35 8.90 14.87 23.88
N GLY A 36 8.46 13.68 24.27
CA GLY A 36 9.22 12.44 24.20
C GLY A 36 10.44 12.41 25.13
N ASN A 37 11.23 11.33 25.04
CA ASN A 37 12.48 11.15 25.75
C ASN A 37 13.58 12.08 25.21
N LEU A 38 14.49 12.56 26.07
CA LEU A 38 15.55 13.49 25.68
C LEU A 38 16.49 12.95 24.59
N VAL A 39 16.81 11.66 24.60
CA VAL A 39 17.71 11.02 23.63
C VAL A 39 16.92 10.37 22.50
N LEU A 40 16.00 9.48 22.82
CA LEU A 40 15.29 8.63 21.84
C LEU A 40 14.04 9.27 21.25
N GLY A 41 13.59 10.44 21.78
CA GLY A 41 12.34 11.02 21.37
C GLY A 41 11.15 10.13 21.74
N VAL A 42 10.25 9.89 20.80
CA VAL A 42 9.03 9.06 20.99
C VAL A 42 9.24 7.57 20.69
N MET A 43 10.45 7.13 20.32
CA MET A 43 10.72 5.73 19.94
C MET A 43 10.27 4.69 20.97
N PRO A 44 10.45 4.87 22.29
CA PRO A 44 10.03 3.86 23.27
C PRO A 44 8.52 3.62 23.27
N GLU A 45 7.72 4.69 23.20
CA GLU A 45 6.25 4.59 23.14
C GLU A 45 5.78 4.00 21.81
N PHE A 46 6.36 4.46 20.71
CA PHE A 46 6.08 3.95 19.37
C PHE A 46 6.35 2.45 19.25
N ASN A 47 7.48 1.97 19.78
CA ASN A 47 7.83 0.53 19.72
C ASN A 47 6.95 -0.35 20.62
N ARG A 48 6.42 0.20 21.72
CA ARG A 48 5.56 -0.55 22.64
C ARG A 48 4.18 -0.83 22.05
N ASP A 49 3.61 0.16 21.35
CA ASP A 49 2.27 0.11 20.76
C ASP A 49 2.21 1.05 19.55
N MET A 50 2.74 0.59 18.42
CA MET A 50 2.86 1.41 17.21
C MET A 50 1.51 1.93 16.71
N LEU A 51 0.54 1.05 16.55
CA LEU A 51 -0.75 1.41 15.94
C LEU A 51 -1.57 2.33 16.86
N GLY A 52 -1.65 2.00 18.15
CA GLY A 52 -2.31 2.86 19.13
C GLY A 52 -1.58 4.20 19.33
N PHE A 53 -0.24 4.21 19.25
CA PHE A 53 0.52 5.45 19.25
C PHE A 53 0.14 6.35 18.06
N ILE A 54 0.07 5.78 16.85
CA ILE A 54 -0.32 6.54 15.66
C ILE A 54 -1.73 7.13 15.82
N GLU A 55 -2.67 6.40 16.40
CA GLU A 55 -4.03 6.91 16.65
C GLU A 55 -4.04 8.05 17.68
N ARG A 56 -3.36 7.87 18.83
CA ARG A 56 -3.30 8.89 19.91
C ARG A 56 -2.63 10.19 19.47
N MET A 57 -1.70 10.15 18.52
CA MET A 57 -1.05 11.39 18.06
C MET A 57 -2.04 12.36 17.39
N ARG A 58 -3.16 11.88 16.87
CA ARG A 58 -4.23 12.76 16.34
C ARG A 58 -4.77 13.75 17.36
N ASP A 59 -4.70 13.44 18.65
CA ASP A 59 -5.19 14.32 19.73
C ASP A 59 -4.40 15.63 19.82
N TYR A 60 -3.19 15.69 19.25
CA TYR A 60 -2.39 16.92 19.13
C TYR A 60 -2.82 17.81 17.95
N GLY A 61 -3.62 17.29 16.98
CA GLY A 61 -4.11 18.01 15.81
C GLY A 61 -3.84 17.30 14.49
N ASP A 62 -4.12 18.01 13.40
CA ASP A 62 -4.03 17.46 12.04
C ASP A 62 -2.60 17.37 11.49
N VAL A 63 -1.66 18.13 12.06
CA VAL A 63 -0.22 18.09 11.77
C VAL A 63 0.52 17.97 13.09
N VAL A 64 1.16 16.83 13.33
CA VAL A 64 1.82 16.55 14.61
C VAL A 64 3.31 16.36 14.42
N ARG A 65 4.10 17.17 15.12
CA ARG A 65 5.56 17.13 15.06
C ARG A 65 6.13 16.34 16.23
N MET A 66 7.04 15.40 15.93
CA MET A 66 7.71 14.61 16.94
C MET A 66 9.15 14.30 16.55
N ARG A 67 9.90 13.78 17.50
CA ARG A 67 11.30 13.41 17.30
C ARG A 67 11.49 11.91 17.50
N PHE A 68 12.04 11.26 16.46
CA PHE A 68 12.52 9.88 16.50
C PHE A 68 14.06 9.92 16.51
N PHE A 69 14.66 9.78 17.66
CA PHE A 69 16.10 9.97 17.87
C PHE A 69 16.55 11.36 17.35
N TYR A 70 17.26 11.44 16.21
CA TYR A 70 17.69 12.70 15.58
C TYR A 70 16.78 13.17 14.42
N LEU A 71 15.79 12.36 14.03
CA LEU A 71 14.91 12.67 12.91
C LEU A 71 13.70 13.46 13.38
N THR A 72 13.40 14.55 12.69
CA THR A 72 12.11 15.24 12.82
C THR A 72 11.08 14.56 11.94
N VAL A 73 9.98 14.13 12.55
CA VAL A 73 8.89 13.39 11.89
C VAL A 73 7.59 14.14 12.10
N HIS A 74 6.77 14.19 11.07
CA HIS A 74 5.44 14.76 11.12
C HIS A 74 4.41 13.70 10.72
N PHE A 75 3.33 13.56 11.52
CA PHE A 75 2.17 12.77 11.14
C PHE A 75 1.08 13.71 10.65
N LEU A 76 0.44 13.33 9.54
CA LEU A 76 -0.64 14.09 8.92
C LEU A 76 -1.94 13.29 8.97
N TYR A 77 -3.01 13.94 9.44
CA TYR A 77 -4.32 13.31 9.63
C TYR A 77 -5.43 13.96 8.78
N ASN A 78 -5.25 15.21 8.35
CA ASN A 78 -6.23 15.89 7.51
C ASN A 78 -6.10 15.43 6.04
N PRO A 79 -7.19 15.00 5.37
CA PRO A 79 -7.18 14.59 3.98
C PRO A 79 -6.63 15.63 3.00
N ASP A 80 -6.91 16.92 3.21
CA ASP A 80 -6.42 18.01 2.34
C ASP A 80 -4.90 18.17 2.46
N HIS A 81 -4.35 18.01 3.68
CA HIS A 81 -2.91 18.03 3.91
C HIS A 81 -2.23 16.83 3.23
N ILE A 82 -2.88 15.67 3.24
CA ILE A 82 -2.41 14.47 2.56
C ILE A 82 -2.45 14.66 1.04
N GLU A 83 -3.51 15.25 0.49
CA GLU A 83 -3.60 15.60 -0.92
C GLU A 83 -2.49 16.58 -1.33
N TYR A 84 -2.24 17.60 -0.52
CA TYR A 84 -1.15 18.55 -0.77
C TYR A 84 0.20 17.85 -0.93
N VAL A 85 0.52 16.94 0.00
CA VAL A 85 1.81 16.21 -0.01
C VAL A 85 1.89 15.17 -1.12
N LEU A 86 0.82 14.41 -1.38
CA LEU A 86 0.86 13.29 -2.31
C LEU A 86 0.59 13.69 -3.76
N ALA A 87 -0.16 14.76 -3.99
CA ALA A 87 -0.62 15.17 -5.32
C ALA A 87 -0.29 16.62 -5.68
N THR A 88 -0.87 17.59 -4.98
CA THR A 88 -0.85 19.00 -5.38
C THR A 88 0.57 19.57 -5.44
N ASN A 89 1.39 19.30 -4.43
CA ASN A 89 2.79 19.74 -4.36
C ASN A 89 3.79 18.57 -4.37
N ALA A 90 3.45 17.46 -5.02
CA ALA A 90 4.26 16.25 -5.03
C ALA A 90 5.74 16.46 -5.44
N LYS A 91 6.05 17.53 -6.15
CA LYS A 91 7.42 17.90 -6.57
C LYS A 91 8.34 18.23 -5.39
N ASN A 92 7.79 18.75 -4.29
CA ASN A 92 8.55 19.07 -3.08
C ASN A 92 8.80 17.85 -2.19
N PHE A 93 8.42 16.65 -2.62
CA PHE A 93 8.48 15.47 -1.77
C PHE A 93 9.12 14.28 -2.48
N ILE A 94 10.11 13.68 -1.81
CA ILE A 94 10.75 12.44 -2.23
C ILE A 94 10.34 11.30 -1.28
N LYS A 95 10.69 10.06 -1.62
CA LYS A 95 10.44 8.89 -0.77
C LYS A 95 11.11 9.07 0.61
N SER A 96 10.45 8.60 1.65
CA SER A 96 10.98 8.65 3.01
C SER A 96 12.32 7.90 3.14
N ARG A 97 13.09 8.24 4.15
CA ARG A 97 14.38 7.58 4.41
C ARG A 97 14.26 6.08 4.66
N SER A 98 13.12 5.61 5.18
CA SER A 98 12.88 4.19 5.41
C SER A 98 12.96 3.34 4.13
N LEU A 99 12.50 3.87 2.99
CA LEU A 99 12.58 3.19 1.70
C LEU A 99 13.95 3.31 1.01
N ARG A 100 14.84 4.15 1.53
CA ARG A 100 16.20 4.36 0.99
C ARG A 100 17.28 3.64 1.79
N THR A 101 16.91 2.76 2.72
CA THR A 101 17.86 1.99 3.53
C THR A 101 18.58 0.92 2.73
N PRO A 102 19.80 0.49 3.12
CA PRO A 102 20.54 -0.57 2.45
C PRO A 102 19.74 -1.87 2.33
N PHE A 103 18.99 -2.28 3.37
CA PHE A 103 18.12 -3.46 3.30
C PHE A 103 17.05 -3.32 2.22
N PHE A 104 16.36 -2.18 2.18
CA PHE A 104 15.29 -1.98 1.22
C PHE A 104 15.83 -1.93 -0.22
N ARG A 105 16.94 -1.20 -0.42
CA ARG A 105 17.61 -1.17 -1.74
C ARG A 105 18.15 -2.51 -2.17
N ARG A 106 18.64 -3.34 -1.23
CA ARG A 106 19.09 -4.71 -1.55
C ARG A 106 17.92 -5.61 -1.96
N LEU A 107 16.73 -5.39 -1.39
CA LEU A 107 15.52 -6.16 -1.68
C LEU A 107 14.95 -5.81 -3.06
N VAL A 108 14.59 -4.56 -3.28
CA VAL A 108 13.86 -4.11 -4.48
C VAL A 108 14.71 -3.29 -5.47
N GLY A 109 15.99 -3.08 -5.19
CA GLY A 109 16.88 -2.30 -6.05
C GLY A 109 16.44 -0.86 -6.21
N ASN A 110 16.55 -0.33 -7.43
CA ASN A 110 16.12 1.00 -7.83
C ASN A 110 14.92 0.91 -8.80
N GLY A 111 13.96 0.05 -8.50
CA GLY A 111 12.72 -0.09 -9.27
C GLY A 111 11.69 1.00 -8.95
N LEU A 112 10.49 0.85 -9.50
CA LEU A 112 9.39 1.82 -9.46
C LEU A 112 9.04 2.31 -8.04
N LEU A 113 9.23 1.48 -7.01
CA LEU A 113 8.94 1.83 -5.62
C LEU A 113 10.00 2.77 -5.00
N THR A 114 11.27 2.68 -5.41
CA THR A 114 12.42 3.32 -4.75
C THR A 114 13.10 4.40 -5.58
N SER A 115 12.93 4.37 -6.90
CA SER A 115 13.50 5.36 -7.82
C SER A 115 12.85 6.74 -7.67
N GLU A 116 13.59 7.79 -8.03
CA GLU A 116 13.17 9.19 -7.92
C GLU A 116 13.43 9.95 -9.23
N GLY A 117 12.86 11.15 -9.34
CA GLY A 117 13.13 12.10 -10.43
C GLY A 117 12.79 11.54 -11.80
N GLU A 118 13.64 11.82 -12.78
CA GLU A 118 13.44 11.42 -14.19
C GLU A 118 13.53 9.90 -14.38
N GLU A 119 14.37 9.22 -13.58
CA GLU A 119 14.49 7.76 -13.62
C GLU A 119 13.14 7.09 -13.28
N TRP A 120 12.49 7.55 -12.20
CA TRP A 120 11.15 7.06 -11.86
C TRP A 120 10.11 7.36 -12.95
N LYS A 121 10.13 8.56 -13.52
CA LYS A 121 9.19 8.92 -14.59
C LYS A 121 9.36 8.00 -15.80
N ARG A 122 10.61 7.74 -16.18
CA ARG A 122 10.95 6.81 -17.25
C ARG A 122 10.44 5.40 -16.95
N GLN A 123 10.76 4.84 -15.79
CA GLN A 123 10.31 3.50 -15.37
C GLN A 123 8.78 3.41 -15.33
N ARG A 124 8.10 4.43 -14.77
CA ARG A 124 6.63 4.48 -14.73
C ARG A 124 6.03 4.47 -16.13
N ARG A 125 6.57 5.24 -17.07
CA ARG A 125 6.12 5.30 -18.46
C ARG A 125 6.28 3.93 -19.16
N LEU A 126 7.42 3.29 -18.98
CA LEU A 126 7.71 1.97 -19.58
C LEU A 126 6.83 0.85 -18.99
N ALA A 127 6.54 0.89 -17.69
CA ALA A 127 5.73 -0.13 -17.03
C ALA A 127 4.21 0.09 -17.21
N GLN A 128 3.73 1.33 -17.38
CA GLN A 128 2.31 1.67 -17.40
C GLN A 128 1.48 0.88 -18.43
N PRO A 129 1.95 0.63 -19.68
CA PRO A 129 1.18 -0.13 -20.67
C PRO A 129 0.85 -1.56 -20.23
N ALA A 130 1.73 -2.20 -19.45
CA ALA A 130 1.52 -3.54 -18.93
C ALA A 130 0.37 -3.64 -17.93
N PHE A 131 -0.02 -2.51 -17.33
CA PHE A 131 -1.14 -2.42 -16.39
C PHE A 131 -2.42 -1.86 -17.02
N HIS A 132 -2.52 -1.86 -18.34
CA HIS A 132 -3.76 -1.46 -19.02
C HIS A 132 -4.87 -2.48 -18.76
N ARG A 133 -6.12 -2.01 -18.50
CA ARG A 133 -7.27 -2.85 -18.16
C ARG A 133 -7.46 -4.04 -19.10
N GLN A 134 -7.35 -3.84 -20.41
CA GLN A 134 -7.53 -4.89 -21.41
C GLN A 134 -6.51 -6.04 -21.26
N ARG A 135 -5.26 -5.72 -20.92
CA ARG A 135 -4.20 -6.70 -20.67
C ARG A 135 -4.43 -7.44 -19.35
N ILE A 136 -4.72 -6.69 -18.30
CA ILE A 136 -4.97 -7.26 -16.97
C ILE A 136 -6.18 -8.18 -16.96
N SER A 137 -7.22 -7.87 -17.73
CA SER A 137 -8.42 -8.70 -17.80
C SER A 137 -8.12 -10.13 -18.28
N ALA A 138 -7.11 -10.35 -19.10
CA ALA A 138 -6.69 -11.68 -19.53
C ALA A 138 -6.17 -12.56 -18.37
N TYR A 139 -5.71 -11.95 -17.27
CA TYR A 139 -5.24 -12.70 -16.09
C TYR A 139 -6.37 -13.17 -15.18
N GLY A 140 -7.61 -12.73 -15.38
CA GLY A 140 -8.76 -13.11 -14.54
C GLY A 140 -9.02 -14.61 -14.54
N GLU A 141 -8.90 -15.28 -15.68
CA GLU A 141 -9.05 -16.73 -15.81
C GLU A 141 -7.97 -17.47 -14.99
N VAL A 142 -6.73 -17.02 -15.05
CA VAL A 142 -5.61 -17.57 -14.25
C VAL A 142 -5.90 -17.46 -12.76
N MET A 143 -6.42 -16.31 -12.30
CA MET A 143 -6.75 -16.08 -10.88
C MET A 143 -7.80 -17.08 -10.39
N VAL A 144 -8.87 -17.29 -11.18
CA VAL A 144 -9.96 -18.22 -10.85
C VAL A 144 -9.46 -19.67 -10.88
N GLU A 145 -8.71 -20.07 -11.93
CA GLU A 145 -8.13 -21.41 -12.05
C GLU A 145 -7.26 -21.78 -10.85
N TYR A 146 -6.37 -20.87 -10.43
CA TYR A 146 -5.47 -21.11 -9.30
C TYR A 146 -6.22 -21.18 -7.97
N ALA A 147 -7.29 -20.39 -7.81
CA ALA A 147 -8.16 -20.49 -6.65
C ALA A 147 -8.89 -21.84 -6.61
N GLU A 148 -9.47 -22.28 -7.72
CA GLU A 148 -10.12 -23.59 -7.85
C GLU A 148 -9.16 -24.72 -7.52
N ARG A 149 -7.95 -24.68 -8.06
CA ARG A 149 -6.90 -25.67 -7.78
C ARG A 149 -6.54 -25.71 -6.28
N MET A 150 -6.41 -24.55 -5.65
CA MET A 150 -6.09 -24.48 -4.23
C MET A 150 -7.18 -25.09 -3.35
N ILE A 151 -8.46 -24.78 -3.65
CA ILE A 151 -9.59 -25.21 -2.81
C ILE A 151 -10.09 -26.62 -3.13
N ALA A 152 -9.61 -27.27 -4.20
CA ALA A 152 -10.04 -28.61 -4.61
C ALA A 152 -9.81 -29.67 -3.52
N ASP A 153 -8.75 -29.53 -2.73
CA ASP A 153 -8.37 -30.46 -1.66
C ASP A 153 -8.90 -30.07 -0.27
N TRP A 154 -9.65 -28.96 -0.16
CA TRP A 154 -10.16 -28.50 1.13
C TRP A 154 -11.30 -29.36 1.62
N LYS A 155 -11.25 -29.74 2.90
CA LYS A 155 -12.22 -30.65 3.52
C LYS A 155 -13.11 -29.91 4.52
N GLN A 156 -14.34 -30.39 4.64
CA GLN A 156 -15.25 -29.98 5.70
C GLN A 156 -14.60 -30.15 7.08
N ASP A 157 -14.74 -29.14 7.93
CA ASP A 157 -14.22 -29.08 9.30
C ASP A 157 -12.67 -29.20 9.43
N GLU A 158 -11.96 -29.00 8.33
CA GLU A 158 -10.50 -28.90 8.35
C GLU A 158 -10.07 -27.56 8.97
N VAL A 159 -9.05 -27.61 9.83
CA VAL A 159 -8.39 -26.40 10.35
C VAL A 159 -7.33 -25.94 9.38
N ARG A 160 -7.47 -24.72 8.87
CA ARG A 160 -6.51 -24.10 7.95
C ARG A 160 -6.01 -22.75 8.47
N ASP A 161 -4.83 -22.36 8.04
CA ASP A 161 -4.33 -20.99 8.18
C ASP A 161 -4.64 -20.23 6.88
N VAL A 162 -5.76 -19.50 6.88
CA VAL A 162 -6.21 -18.77 5.68
C VAL A 162 -5.19 -17.71 5.24
N HIS A 163 -4.42 -17.13 6.17
CA HIS A 163 -3.35 -16.21 5.80
C HIS A 163 -2.26 -16.92 4.98
N ARG A 164 -1.82 -18.08 5.42
CA ARG A 164 -0.84 -18.89 4.68
C ARG A 164 -1.36 -19.32 3.32
N ASP A 165 -2.62 -19.73 3.24
CA ASP A 165 -3.25 -20.14 1.98
C ASP A 165 -3.34 -18.97 0.99
N MET A 166 -3.75 -17.77 1.45
CA MET A 166 -3.79 -16.57 0.59
C MET A 166 -2.39 -16.14 0.15
N MET A 167 -1.40 -16.21 1.03
CA MET A 167 0.01 -15.93 0.67
C MET A 167 0.53 -16.89 -0.42
N ARG A 168 0.18 -18.16 -0.34
CA ARG A 168 0.55 -19.14 -1.36
C ARG A 168 -0.17 -18.87 -2.68
N LEU A 169 -1.49 -18.69 -2.64
CA LEU A 169 -2.32 -18.45 -3.82
C LEU A 169 -1.85 -17.23 -4.62
N THR A 170 -1.72 -16.08 -3.95
CA THR A 170 -1.29 -14.84 -4.63
C THR A 170 0.17 -14.91 -5.12
N LEU A 171 1.02 -15.70 -4.46
CA LEU A 171 2.37 -15.98 -4.94
C LEU A 171 2.35 -16.75 -6.26
N GLU A 172 1.58 -17.83 -6.32
CA GLU A 172 1.43 -18.64 -7.54
C GLU A 172 0.83 -17.80 -8.70
N ILE A 173 -0.20 -17.00 -8.41
CA ILE A 173 -0.83 -16.10 -9.39
C ILE A 173 0.17 -15.05 -9.91
N VAL A 174 0.90 -14.38 -9.02
CA VAL A 174 1.84 -13.33 -9.45
C VAL A 174 2.98 -13.90 -10.28
N VAL A 175 3.48 -15.10 -9.96
CA VAL A 175 4.52 -15.76 -10.75
C VAL A 175 3.99 -16.18 -12.11
N LYS A 176 2.79 -16.71 -12.18
CA LYS A 176 2.14 -17.06 -13.46
C LYS A 176 1.92 -15.83 -14.33
N THR A 177 1.39 -14.76 -13.77
CA THR A 177 1.08 -13.53 -14.53
C THR A 177 2.30 -12.68 -14.89
N LEU A 178 3.36 -12.70 -14.05
CA LEU A 178 4.60 -11.97 -14.33
C LEU A 178 5.54 -12.70 -15.28
N PHE A 179 5.63 -14.04 -15.17
CA PHE A 179 6.68 -14.83 -15.83
C PHE A 179 6.17 -15.98 -16.69
N ASP A 180 4.85 -16.20 -16.72
CA ASP A 180 4.25 -17.40 -17.31
C ASP A 180 4.92 -18.70 -16.78
N ALA A 181 5.29 -18.72 -15.51
CA ALA A 181 5.91 -19.85 -14.85
C ALA A 181 4.97 -20.46 -13.80
N ASP A 182 5.03 -21.78 -13.63
CA ASP A 182 4.32 -22.51 -12.59
C ASP A 182 5.32 -22.90 -11.48
N ILE A 183 5.05 -22.43 -10.26
CA ILE A 183 5.85 -22.73 -9.06
C ILE A 183 5.07 -23.52 -8.01
N SER A 184 3.94 -24.13 -8.37
CA SER A 184 3.07 -24.84 -7.41
C SER A 184 3.82 -25.87 -6.56
N GLY A 185 4.86 -26.50 -7.09
CA GLY A 185 5.77 -27.39 -6.34
C GLY A 185 6.81 -26.69 -5.45
N GLU A 186 7.09 -25.41 -5.66
CA GLU A 186 8.15 -24.64 -4.98
C GLU A 186 7.63 -23.41 -4.19
N ALA A 187 6.33 -23.12 -4.28
CA ALA A 187 5.73 -21.90 -3.68
C ALA A 187 6.05 -21.78 -2.18
N ASP A 188 5.98 -22.86 -1.42
CA ASP A 188 6.34 -22.87 0.00
C ASP A 188 7.83 -22.52 0.24
N LYS A 189 8.74 -22.95 -0.65
CA LYS A 189 10.17 -22.62 -0.56
C LYS A 189 10.38 -21.13 -0.82
N VAL A 190 9.84 -20.62 -1.90
CA VAL A 190 9.91 -19.19 -2.27
C VAL A 190 9.28 -18.32 -1.18
N GLY A 191 8.10 -18.68 -0.67
CA GLY A 191 7.42 -18.00 0.42
C GLY A 191 8.26 -17.96 1.72
N ARG A 192 8.96 -19.05 2.08
CA ARG A 192 9.88 -19.07 3.23
C ARG A 192 11.08 -18.12 3.02
N VAL A 193 11.63 -18.05 1.82
CA VAL A 193 12.75 -17.13 1.51
C VAL A 193 12.29 -15.69 1.63
N LEU A 194 11.14 -15.34 1.05
CA LEU A 194 10.54 -14.00 1.15
C LEU A 194 10.25 -13.61 2.59
N SER A 195 9.69 -14.53 3.40
CA SER A 195 9.43 -14.28 4.81
C SER A 195 10.70 -13.94 5.59
N LYS A 196 11.84 -14.63 5.29
CA LYS A 196 13.13 -14.28 5.90
C LYS A 196 13.62 -12.90 5.53
N MET A 197 13.30 -12.42 4.31
CA MET A 197 13.68 -11.08 3.84
C MET A 197 12.82 -9.98 4.46
N VAL A 198 11.56 -10.25 4.79
CA VAL A 198 10.63 -9.25 5.35
C VAL A 198 10.75 -9.13 6.88
N LYS A 199 11.09 -10.22 7.58
CA LYS A 199 11.25 -10.25 9.06
C LYS A 199 12.07 -9.08 9.64
N PRO A 200 13.24 -8.68 9.09
CA PRO A 200 14.03 -7.57 9.63
C PRO A 200 13.27 -6.25 9.70
N PHE A 201 12.26 -6.06 8.85
CA PHE A 201 11.48 -4.82 8.82
C PHE A 201 10.45 -4.69 9.95
N ALA A 202 10.15 -5.77 10.69
CA ALA A 202 9.29 -5.71 11.87
C ALA A 202 9.91 -4.94 13.04
N SER A 203 11.21 -4.63 12.99
CA SER A 203 11.94 -3.92 14.05
C SER A 203 12.50 -2.56 13.63
N GLN A 204 11.90 -1.90 12.64
CA GLN A 204 12.43 -0.70 11.97
C GLN A 204 12.78 0.48 12.90
N ALA A 205 12.06 0.65 13.99
CA ALA A 205 12.31 1.76 14.93
C ALA A 205 13.20 1.36 16.12
N THR A 206 14.02 0.30 15.97
CA THR A 206 14.91 -0.16 17.04
C THR A 206 16.38 0.15 16.76
N LEU A 207 17.18 0.28 17.83
CA LEU A 207 18.63 0.40 17.72
C LEU A 207 19.25 -0.80 16.97
N LYS A 208 18.70 -2.02 17.20
CA LYS A 208 19.10 -3.23 16.50
C LYS A 208 18.96 -3.08 14.98
N TRP A 209 17.83 -2.54 14.50
CA TRP A 209 17.61 -2.31 13.07
C TRP A 209 18.60 -1.31 12.46
N ILE A 210 18.94 -0.23 13.22
CA ILE A 210 19.96 0.75 12.80
C ILE A 210 21.32 0.08 12.63
N LEU A 211 21.70 -0.80 13.58
CA LEU A 211 22.95 -1.55 13.52
C LEU A 211 22.96 -2.57 12.38
N ASP A 212 21.88 -3.33 12.21
CA ASP A 212 21.72 -4.33 11.16
C ASP A 212 21.81 -3.71 9.74
N ASN A 213 21.36 -2.45 9.57
CA ASN A 213 21.49 -1.72 8.30
C ASN A 213 22.93 -1.22 8.01
N ARG A 214 23.79 -1.13 9.01
CA ARG A 214 25.13 -0.53 8.86
C ARG A 214 26.26 -1.53 9.03
N LEU A 215 26.04 -2.63 9.75
CA LEU A 215 27.06 -3.60 10.10
C LEU A 215 26.74 -4.98 9.51
N PRO A 216 27.74 -5.82 9.23
CA PRO A 216 27.56 -7.17 8.70
C PRO A 216 27.13 -8.17 9.79
N THR A 217 26.00 -7.91 10.45
CA THR A 217 25.43 -8.75 11.49
C THR A 217 24.98 -10.12 10.94
N PRO A 218 24.73 -11.12 11.78
CA PRO A 218 24.13 -12.40 11.33
C PRO A 218 22.81 -12.21 10.61
N THR A 219 21.96 -11.25 11.04
CA THR A 219 20.71 -10.88 10.38
C THR A 219 20.97 -10.36 8.95
N HIS A 220 21.93 -9.47 8.79
CA HIS A 220 22.35 -8.92 7.50
C HIS A 220 22.87 -10.03 6.55
N ARG A 221 23.70 -10.96 7.05
CA ARG A 221 24.22 -12.08 6.25
C ARG A 221 23.10 -13.01 5.78
N ARG A 222 22.17 -13.38 6.67
CA ARG A 222 21.00 -14.22 6.33
C ARG A 222 20.09 -13.54 5.31
N PHE A 223 19.83 -12.25 5.48
CA PHE A 223 19.06 -11.45 4.54
C PHE A 223 19.73 -11.43 3.15
N ASN A 224 21.03 -11.14 3.07
CA ASN A 224 21.76 -11.13 1.80
C ASN A 224 21.83 -12.51 1.13
N ALA A 225 21.89 -13.59 1.89
CA ALA A 225 21.83 -14.94 1.32
C ALA A 225 20.46 -15.22 0.68
N ALA A 226 19.38 -14.88 1.39
CA ALA A 226 18.02 -15.01 0.86
C ALA A 226 17.80 -14.13 -0.38
N ALA A 227 18.33 -12.88 -0.36
CA ALA A 227 18.23 -11.98 -1.49
C ALA A 227 18.97 -12.50 -2.73
N ARG A 228 20.13 -13.16 -2.57
CA ARG A 228 20.83 -13.80 -3.70
C ARG A 228 20.03 -14.97 -4.27
N GLU A 229 19.46 -15.81 -3.42
CA GLU A 229 18.64 -16.94 -3.89
C GLU A 229 17.47 -16.49 -4.79
N ILE A 230 16.82 -15.37 -4.46
CA ILE A 230 15.77 -14.80 -5.31
C ILE A 230 16.35 -14.14 -6.57
N ASP A 231 17.46 -13.42 -6.44
CA ASP A 231 18.13 -12.81 -7.62
C ASP A 231 18.47 -13.84 -8.68
N ASP A 232 19.03 -14.99 -8.27
CA ASP A 232 19.41 -16.08 -9.17
C ASP A 232 18.19 -16.60 -9.95
N ILE A 233 17.04 -16.71 -9.29
CA ILE A 233 15.79 -17.10 -9.95
C ILE A 233 15.36 -16.03 -10.97
N VAL A 234 15.32 -14.76 -10.57
CA VAL A 234 14.87 -13.67 -11.43
C VAL A 234 15.78 -13.48 -12.64
N TYR A 235 17.10 -13.47 -12.44
CA TYR A 235 18.04 -13.34 -13.58
C TYR A 235 17.97 -14.53 -14.54
N ARG A 236 17.78 -15.75 -14.04
CA ARG A 236 17.56 -16.92 -14.90
C ARG A 236 16.31 -16.73 -15.76
N LEU A 237 15.17 -16.32 -15.18
CA LEU A 237 13.93 -16.10 -15.93
C LEU A 237 14.09 -14.99 -16.99
N ILE A 238 14.81 -13.91 -16.67
CA ILE A 238 15.12 -12.84 -17.63
C ILE A 238 15.97 -13.39 -18.79
N ALA A 239 17.02 -14.15 -18.48
CA ALA A 239 17.93 -14.71 -19.51
C ALA A 239 17.20 -15.72 -20.41
N GLU A 240 16.40 -16.62 -19.85
CA GLU A 240 15.59 -17.58 -20.62
C GLU A 240 14.61 -16.86 -21.56
N ARG A 241 13.95 -15.80 -21.08
CA ARG A 241 13.01 -15.03 -21.91
C ARG A 241 13.72 -14.26 -23.02
N ARG A 242 14.87 -13.63 -22.75
CA ARG A 242 15.68 -12.97 -23.80
C ARG A 242 16.18 -13.93 -24.86
N SER A 243 16.66 -15.11 -24.44
CA SER A 243 17.20 -16.10 -25.37
C SER A 243 16.13 -16.74 -26.26
N SER A 244 14.92 -16.95 -25.72
CA SER A 244 13.82 -17.51 -26.48
C SER A 244 13.21 -16.51 -27.48
N GLY A 245 13.35 -15.20 -27.25
CA GLY A 245 12.73 -14.16 -28.07
C GLY A 245 11.19 -14.22 -28.10
N SER A 246 10.58 -15.11 -27.30
CA SER A 246 9.13 -15.35 -27.33
C SER A 246 8.38 -14.31 -26.51
N ASP A 247 7.40 -13.65 -27.10
CA ASP A 247 6.39 -12.89 -26.38
C ASP A 247 5.31 -13.86 -25.87
N LYS A 248 5.23 -14.01 -24.56
CA LYS A 248 4.22 -14.85 -23.90
C LYS A 248 3.01 -14.03 -23.42
N GLY A 249 2.96 -12.75 -23.73
CA GLY A 249 1.90 -11.85 -23.30
C GLY A 249 1.92 -11.53 -21.80
N ASP A 250 2.95 -11.99 -21.08
CA ASP A 250 3.14 -11.74 -19.65
C ASP A 250 3.86 -10.39 -19.39
N LEU A 251 3.91 -9.98 -18.12
CA LEU A 251 4.49 -8.71 -17.75
C LEU A 251 6.00 -8.63 -18.06
N LEU A 252 6.75 -9.71 -17.89
CA LEU A 252 8.17 -9.74 -18.20
C LEU A 252 8.42 -9.51 -19.70
N SER A 253 7.65 -10.16 -20.60
CA SER A 253 7.75 -9.93 -22.03
C SER A 253 7.47 -8.47 -22.40
N MET A 254 6.45 -7.85 -21.76
CA MET A 254 6.13 -6.44 -21.99
C MET A 254 7.22 -5.50 -21.52
N LEU A 255 7.84 -5.75 -20.36
CA LEU A 255 8.97 -4.94 -19.86
C LEU A 255 10.22 -5.10 -20.71
N LEU A 256 10.48 -6.30 -21.24
CA LEU A 256 11.57 -6.57 -22.15
C LEU A 256 11.40 -5.86 -23.51
N ALA A 257 10.16 -5.80 -24.01
CA ALA A 257 9.82 -5.13 -25.26
C ALA A 257 9.72 -3.61 -25.13
N ALA A 258 9.54 -3.08 -23.90
CA ALA A 258 9.36 -1.66 -23.66
C ALA A 258 10.60 -0.86 -24.07
N GLN A 259 10.40 0.13 -24.93
CA GLN A 259 11.44 1.03 -25.44
C GLN A 259 11.11 2.47 -25.04
N ASP A 260 12.16 3.24 -24.79
CA ASP A 260 12.06 4.69 -24.61
C ASP A 260 12.05 5.41 -25.97
N GLU A 261 11.87 6.73 -25.96
CA GLU A 261 11.81 7.58 -27.15
C GLU A 261 13.10 7.50 -28.00
N ASP A 262 14.24 7.23 -27.35
CA ASP A 262 15.54 7.01 -28.02
C ASP A 262 15.79 5.56 -28.46
N GLY A 263 14.80 4.68 -28.31
CA GLY A 263 14.90 3.26 -28.62
C GLY A 263 15.61 2.42 -27.55
N SER A 264 16.05 3.02 -26.44
CA SER A 264 16.72 2.29 -25.37
C SER A 264 15.75 1.40 -24.59
N GLN A 265 16.22 0.20 -24.25
CA GLN A 265 15.49 -0.78 -23.43
C GLN A 265 15.99 -0.80 -21.99
N MET A 266 15.25 -1.48 -21.12
CA MET A 266 15.72 -1.76 -19.76
C MET A 266 16.90 -2.72 -19.78
N THR A 267 17.95 -2.40 -19.01
CA THR A 267 19.03 -3.34 -18.71
C THR A 267 18.53 -4.49 -17.85
N ASP A 268 19.25 -5.62 -17.80
CA ASP A 268 18.86 -6.76 -16.94
C ASP A 268 18.77 -6.38 -15.47
N ARG A 269 19.62 -5.46 -15.01
CA ARG A 269 19.54 -4.92 -13.64
C ARG A 269 18.26 -4.12 -13.41
N GLN A 270 17.88 -3.25 -14.34
CA GLN A 270 16.62 -2.50 -14.25
C GLN A 270 15.41 -3.45 -14.30
N LEU A 271 15.41 -4.44 -15.19
CA LEU A 271 14.39 -5.48 -15.25
C LEU A 271 14.27 -6.25 -13.93
N ARG A 272 15.42 -6.69 -13.37
CA ARG A 272 15.44 -7.35 -12.05
C ARG A 272 14.81 -6.47 -10.98
N ASP A 273 15.13 -5.18 -10.93
CA ASP A 273 14.64 -4.25 -9.91
C ASP A 273 13.13 -3.99 -10.07
N GLU A 274 12.64 -3.88 -11.30
CA GLU A 274 11.19 -3.77 -11.58
C GLU A 274 10.45 -5.07 -11.25
N VAL A 275 10.96 -6.20 -11.70
CA VAL A 275 10.40 -7.52 -11.43
C VAL A 275 10.30 -7.76 -9.92
N MET A 276 11.36 -7.49 -9.16
CA MET A 276 11.34 -7.64 -7.69
C MET A 276 10.36 -6.68 -7.02
N THR A 277 10.25 -5.45 -7.53
CA THR A 277 9.29 -4.48 -7.02
C THR A 277 7.86 -4.96 -7.23
N LEU A 278 7.52 -5.39 -8.45
CA LEU A 278 6.18 -5.83 -8.81
C LEU A 278 5.80 -7.16 -8.13
N PHE A 279 6.75 -8.08 -8.05
CA PHE A 279 6.58 -9.37 -7.37
C PHE A 279 6.22 -9.19 -5.88
N LEU A 280 7.00 -8.40 -5.15
CA LEU A 280 6.73 -8.16 -3.74
C LEU A 280 5.46 -7.36 -3.51
N ALA A 281 5.22 -6.34 -4.34
CA ALA A 281 4.04 -5.50 -4.21
C ALA A 281 2.74 -6.24 -4.53
N GLY A 282 2.72 -7.08 -5.57
CA GLY A 282 1.52 -7.81 -5.99
C GLY A 282 1.15 -8.97 -5.09
N HIS A 283 2.13 -9.73 -4.62
CA HIS A 283 1.92 -10.93 -3.82
C HIS A 283 1.37 -10.61 -2.41
N GLU A 284 2.16 -9.92 -1.60
CA GLU A 284 1.85 -9.78 -0.17
C GLU A 284 0.64 -8.90 0.13
N THR A 285 0.47 -7.80 -0.60
CA THR A 285 -0.62 -6.85 -0.33
C THR A 285 -1.99 -7.43 -0.64
N THR A 286 -2.12 -8.19 -1.74
CA THR A 286 -3.34 -8.89 -2.10
C THR A 286 -3.66 -10.00 -1.12
N ALA A 287 -2.66 -10.81 -0.75
CA ALA A 287 -2.81 -11.86 0.26
C ALA A 287 -3.34 -11.32 1.60
N LEU A 288 -2.80 -10.18 2.06
CA LEU A 288 -3.24 -9.54 3.30
C LEU A 288 -4.66 -8.98 3.18
N THR A 289 -5.02 -8.37 2.05
CA THR A 289 -6.39 -7.89 1.83
C THR A 289 -7.39 -9.05 1.93
N LEU A 290 -7.11 -10.17 1.28
CA LEU A 290 -7.93 -11.39 1.34
C LEU A 290 -7.96 -11.99 2.75
N SER A 291 -6.81 -12.10 3.42
CA SER A 291 -6.72 -12.65 4.78
C SER A 291 -7.57 -11.85 5.77
N TRP A 292 -7.49 -10.52 5.72
CA TRP A 292 -8.28 -9.65 6.56
C TRP A 292 -9.76 -9.63 6.18
N ALA A 293 -10.09 -9.76 4.89
CA ALA A 293 -11.48 -9.90 4.44
C ALA A 293 -12.12 -11.18 5.02
N TRP A 294 -11.44 -12.32 4.96
CA TRP A 294 -11.92 -13.57 5.54
C TRP A 294 -12.04 -13.51 7.06
N TYR A 295 -11.06 -12.89 7.73
CA TYR A 295 -11.14 -12.65 9.18
C TYR A 295 -12.37 -11.84 9.56
N LEU A 296 -12.64 -10.75 8.84
CA LEU A 296 -13.78 -9.89 9.08
C LEU A 296 -15.12 -10.56 8.75
N LEU A 297 -15.20 -11.31 7.67
CA LEU A 297 -16.40 -12.09 7.31
C LEU A 297 -16.72 -13.12 8.39
N ALA A 298 -15.72 -13.87 8.88
CA ALA A 298 -15.90 -14.86 9.93
C ALA A 298 -16.40 -14.28 11.26
N GLN A 299 -16.18 -12.98 11.51
CA GLN A 299 -16.68 -12.26 12.70
C GLN A 299 -18.05 -11.59 12.50
N ASN A 300 -18.52 -11.48 11.24
CA ASN A 300 -19.70 -10.71 10.90
C ASN A 300 -20.70 -11.54 10.08
N PRO A 301 -21.43 -12.49 10.69
CA PRO A 301 -22.31 -13.42 9.99
C PRO A 301 -23.40 -12.74 9.13
N GLN A 302 -23.85 -11.54 9.51
CA GLN A 302 -24.83 -10.80 8.74
C GLN A 302 -24.27 -10.25 7.43
N VAL A 303 -22.99 -9.83 7.45
CA VAL A 303 -22.26 -9.42 6.24
C VAL A 303 -21.96 -10.63 5.36
N GLU A 304 -21.52 -11.74 5.97
CA GLU A 304 -21.26 -12.99 5.28
C GLU A 304 -22.52 -13.50 4.56
N LYS A 305 -23.70 -13.43 5.21
CA LYS A 305 -24.97 -13.82 4.58
C LYS A 305 -25.29 -13.01 3.32
N LYS A 306 -25.09 -11.68 3.35
CA LYS A 306 -25.30 -10.82 2.17
C LYS A 306 -24.29 -11.08 1.07
N PHE A 307 -23.03 -11.31 1.44
CA PHE A 307 -21.98 -11.71 0.51
C PHE A 307 -22.35 -12.99 -0.23
N HIS A 308 -22.79 -14.02 0.48
CA HIS A 308 -23.21 -15.27 -0.12
C HIS A 308 -24.45 -15.10 -1.01
N ALA A 309 -25.42 -14.27 -0.61
CA ALA A 309 -26.62 -14.01 -1.42
C ALA A 309 -26.26 -13.35 -2.76
N GLU A 310 -25.30 -12.38 -2.78
CA GLU A 310 -24.81 -11.80 -4.03
C GLU A 310 -24.16 -12.88 -4.92
N LEU A 311 -23.32 -13.76 -4.34
CA LEU A 311 -22.67 -14.81 -5.12
C LEU A 311 -23.68 -15.79 -5.74
N ASP A 312 -24.70 -16.19 -4.97
CA ASP A 312 -25.74 -17.09 -5.44
C ASP A 312 -26.57 -16.44 -6.57
N GLU A 313 -26.94 -15.17 -6.43
CA GLU A 313 -27.68 -14.41 -7.45
C GLU A 313 -26.84 -14.17 -8.73
N VAL A 314 -25.59 -13.75 -8.59
CA VAL A 314 -24.77 -13.33 -9.74
C VAL A 314 -24.19 -14.52 -10.48
N LEU A 315 -23.73 -15.53 -9.75
CA LEU A 315 -22.94 -16.64 -10.29
C LEU A 315 -23.73 -17.93 -10.46
N ALA A 316 -24.78 -18.18 -9.67
CA ALA A 316 -25.62 -19.38 -9.74
C ALA A 316 -24.78 -20.67 -9.82
N GLY A 317 -23.71 -20.77 -9.03
CA GLY A 317 -22.82 -21.93 -8.98
C GLY A 317 -21.72 -22.01 -10.06
N ARG A 318 -21.76 -21.18 -11.09
CA ARG A 318 -20.67 -21.11 -12.09
C ARG A 318 -19.45 -20.32 -11.56
N LEU A 319 -18.29 -20.56 -12.13
CA LEU A 319 -17.09 -19.80 -11.81
C LEU A 319 -17.24 -18.32 -12.22
N PRO A 320 -16.71 -17.37 -11.41
CA PRO A 320 -16.71 -15.97 -11.77
C PRO A 320 -15.76 -15.69 -12.95
N THR A 321 -16.09 -14.67 -13.72
CA THR A 321 -15.26 -14.14 -14.80
C THR A 321 -15.06 -12.63 -14.60
N VAL A 322 -14.16 -12.04 -15.36
CA VAL A 322 -13.96 -10.58 -15.35
C VAL A 322 -15.23 -9.81 -15.73
N ALA A 323 -16.09 -10.40 -16.55
CA ALA A 323 -17.38 -9.82 -16.94
C ALA A 323 -18.37 -9.70 -15.76
N ASP A 324 -18.18 -10.46 -14.69
CA ASP A 324 -19.04 -10.44 -13.51
C ASP A 324 -18.67 -9.33 -12.52
N LEU A 325 -17.47 -8.78 -12.59
CA LEU A 325 -16.98 -7.75 -11.65
C LEU A 325 -17.96 -6.59 -11.46
N PRO A 326 -18.60 -6.02 -12.50
CA PRO A 326 -19.57 -4.94 -12.30
C PRO A 326 -20.83 -5.34 -11.52
N ARG A 327 -21.13 -6.64 -11.42
CA ARG A 327 -22.26 -7.21 -10.69
C ARG A 327 -21.90 -7.65 -9.26
N LEU A 328 -20.62 -7.91 -8.97
CA LEU A 328 -20.10 -8.33 -7.67
C LEU A 328 -19.80 -7.10 -6.77
N GLN A 329 -20.77 -6.19 -6.65
CA GLN A 329 -20.61 -4.91 -5.98
C GLN A 329 -20.46 -5.05 -4.47
N TYR A 330 -21.17 -5.95 -3.82
CA TYR A 330 -21.07 -6.17 -2.39
C TYR A 330 -19.73 -6.82 -2.03
N THR A 331 -19.26 -7.75 -2.86
CA THR A 331 -17.92 -8.34 -2.77
C THR A 331 -16.82 -7.25 -2.87
N GLU A 332 -16.96 -6.31 -3.81
CA GLU A 332 -16.05 -5.16 -3.91
C GLU A 332 -16.09 -4.26 -2.66
N ARG A 333 -17.29 -4.02 -2.10
CA ARG A 333 -17.47 -3.25 -0.86
C ARG A 333 -16.80 -3.94 0.34
N ILE A 334 -16.84 -5.27 0.42
CA ILE A 334 -16.12 -6.07 1.42
C ILE A 334 -14.61 -5.83 1.30
N ALA A 335 -14.07 -5.90 0.09
CA ALA A 335 -12.64 -5.63 -0.16
C ALA A 335 -12.25 -4.21 0.25
N LYS A 336 -13.04 -3.19 -0.13
CA LYS A 336 -12.83 -1.79 0.27
C LYS A 336 -12.84 -1.61 1.79
N GLU A 337 -13.82 -2.20 2.47
CA GLU A 337 -13.96 -2.07 3.91
C GLU A 337 -12.87 -2.84 4.67
N SER A 338 -12.43 -3.99 4.14
CA SER A 338 -11.27 -4.71 4.66
C SER A 338 -10.01 -3.85 4.57
N MET A 339 -9.72 -3.23 3.42
CA MET A 339 -8.57 -2.34 3.26
C MET A 339 -8.71 -1.04 4.07
N ARG A 340 -9.92 -0.60 4.41
CA ARG A 340 -10.11 0.54 5.31
C ARG A 340 -9.70 0.19 6.73
N LEU A 341 -10.17 -0.96 7.25
CA LEU A 341 -9.88 -1.41 8.60
C LEU A 341 -8.48 -2.02 8.76
N TYR A 342 -8.05 -2.81 7.81
CA TYR A 342 -6.75 -3.49 7.84
C TYR A 342 -5.96 -3.21 6.55
N PRO A 343 -5.52 -1.95 6.33
CA PRO A 343 -4.78 -1.62 5.12
C PRO A 343 -3.44 -2.36 5.08
N PRO A 344 -3.15 -3.18 4.06
CA PRO A 344 -1.85 -3.85 3.94
C PRO A 344 -0.68 -2.86 3.99
N ALA A 345 -0.78 -1.77 3.22
CA ALA A 345 0.09 -0.61 3.36
C ALA A 345 -0.55 0.37 4.34
N TYR A 346 -0.21 0.26 5.62
CA TYR A 346 -0.85 1.04 6.69
C TYR A 346 -0.30 2.47 6.86
N GLY A 347 0.73 2.84 6.10
CA GLY A 347 1.31 4.18 6.10
C GLY A 347 2.14 4.49 4.86
N VAL A 348 2.11 5.74 4.43
CA VAL A 348 2.92 6.29 3.33
C VAL A 348 3.83 7.37 3.86
N GLY A 349 5.14 7.27 3.55
CA GLY A 349 6.15 8.24 3.97
C GLY A 349 6.69 9.11 2.83
N ARG A 350 6.99 10.37 3.15
CA ARG A 350 7.69 11.32 2.29
C ARG A 350 8.77 12.06 3.07
N GLU A 351 9.74 12.62 2.36
CA GLU A 351 10.70 13.59 2.90
C GLU A 351 10.54 14.91 2.14
N ALA A 352 10.39 16.02 2.87
CA ALA A 352 10.34 17.35 2.28
C ALA A 352 11.73 17.73 1.72
N VAL A 353 11.78 18.21 0.48
CA VAL A 353 13.00 18.72 -0.16
C VAL A 353 13.28 20.12 0.38
N GLU A 354 12.27 21.00 0.32
CA GLU A 354 12.32 22.39 0.76
C GLU A 354 11.38 22.61 1.94
N GLU A 355 11.65 23.69 2.70
CA GLU A 355 10.75 24.19 3.74
C GLU A 355 9.43 24.66 3.10
N PHE A 356 8.30 24.40 3.76
CA PHE A 356 6.97 24.82 3.30
C PHE A 356 6.04 25.04 4.49
N GLU A 357 4.87 25.61 4.22
CA GLU A 357 3.82 25.77 5.21
C GLU A 357 2.66 24.79 4.95
N LEU A 358 2.10 24.22 6.02
CA LEU A 358 0.98 23.29 5.98
C LEU A 358 0.09 23.47 7.21
N GLY A 359 -1.20 23.74 6.99
CA GLY A 359 -2.16 23.92 8.09
C GLY A 359 -1.81 25.05 9.05
N GLY A 360 -1.17 26.13 8.57
CA GLY A 360 -0.69 27.24 9.39
C GLY A 360 0.62 26.97 10.14
N TYR A 361 1.27 25.85 9.87
CA TYR A 361 2.54 25.48 10.50
C TYR A 361 3.68 25.45 9.48
N ARG A 362 4.86 25.83 9.94
CA ARG A 362 6.10 25.70 9.19
C ARG A 362 6.66 24.27 9.29
N ILE A 363 6.93 23.66 8.16
CA ILE A 363 7.55 22.34 8.04
C ILE A 363 8.96 22.49 7.46
N PRO A 364 10.01 22.27 8.25
CA PRO A 364 11.39 22.43 7.78
C PRO A 364 11.75 21.45 6.67
N ALA A 365 12.69 21.85 5.80
CA ALA A 365 13.31 20.94 4.84
C ALA A 365 13.86 19.68 5.51
N LYS A 366 13.91 18.57 4.80
CA LYS A 366 14.35 17.25 5.27
C LYS A 366 13.48 16.61 6.36
N SER A 367 12.34 17.23 6.71
CA SER A 367 11.32 16.60 7.58
C SER A 367 10.79 15.34 6.95
N GLN A 368 10.59 14.31 7.79
CA GLN A 368 9.89 13.09 7.38
C GLN A 368 8.40 13.28 7.65
N LEU A 369 7.56 13.08 6.63
CA LEU A 369 6.11 13.15 6.75
C LEU A 369 5.53 11.75 6.57
N PHE A 370 4.64 11.36 7.48
CA PHE A 370 3.92 10.09 7.40
C PHE A 370 2.41 10.33 7.42
N MET A 371 1.74 9.68 6.50
CA MET A 371 0.29 9.62 6.36
C MET A 371 -0.12 8.18 6.56
N PHE A 372 -0.74 7.88 7.72
CA PHE A 372 -1.09 6.52 8.07
C PHE A 372 -2.54 6.22 7.68
N GLN A 373 -2.74 5.37 6.67
CA GLN A 373 -4.05 4.84 6.32
C GLN A 373 -4.74 4.25 7.54
N TRP A 374 -3.99 3.55 8.41
CA TRP A 374 -4.48 3.00 9.67
C TRP A 374 -5.29 4.00 10.51
N ALA A 375 -4.78 5.20 10.71
CA ALA A 375 -5.44 6.22 11.54
C ALA A 375 -6.42 7.08 10.75
N VAL A 376 -6.06 7.49 9.53
CA VAL A 376 -6.89 8.37 8.70
C VAL A 376 -8.18 7.67 8.27
N GLN A 377 -8.11 6.40 7.88
CA GLN A 377 -9.28 5.61 7.48
C GLN A 377 -10.13 5.13 8.68
N ARG A 378 -9.74 5.50 9.90
CA ARG A 378 -10.48 5.34 11.17
C ARG A 378 -10.87 6.67 11.80
N ASP A 379 -10.78 7.76 11.07
CA ASP A 379 -11.15 9.07 11.58
C ASP A 379 -12.68 9.20 11.65
N PRO A 380 -13.26 9.44 12.83
CA PRO A 380 -14.72 9.59 12.99
C PRO A 380 -15.29 10.81 12.25
N ARG A 381 -14.44 11.78 11.87
CA ARG A 381 -14.85 12.92 11.04
C ARG A 381 -15.24 12.49 9.62
N SER A 382 -14.67 11.41 9.13
CA SER A 382 -14.90 10.86 7.79
C SER A 382 -15.71 9.56 7.79
N PHE A 383 -15.61 8.77 8.85
CA PHE A 383 -16.25 7.45 8.95
C PHE A 383 -17.06 7.33 10.24
N ALA A 384 -18.39 7.37 10.13
CA ALA A 384 -19.24 7.02 11.24
C ALA A 384 -18.99 5.57 11.68
N GLU A 385 -18.97 5.29 12.99
CA GLU A 385 -18.60 3.99 13.58
C GLU A 385 -17.28 3.44 12.96
N PRO A 386 -16.14 4.15 13.11
CA PRO A 386 -14.94 3.93 12.31
C PRO A 386 -14.31 2.55 12.52
N ASN A 387 -14.58 1.87 13.62
CA ASN A 387 -14.04 0.53 13.91
C ASN A 387 -15.00 -0.61 13.53
N ARG A 388 -16.23 -0.30 13.10
CA ARG A 388 -17.20 -1.30 12.67
C ARG A 388 -16.92 -1.73 11.23
N PHE A 389 -16.94 -3.05 10.99
CA PHE A 389 -16.95 -3.60 9.65
C PHE A 389 -18.34 -3.46 9.03
N TYR A 390 -18.48 -2.51 8.10
CA TYR A 390 -19.77 -2.12 7.52
C TYR A 390 -19.63 -1.84 6.02
N PRO A 391 -19.63 -2.89 5.16
CA PRO A 391 -19.50 -2.75 3.72
C PRO A 391 -20.60 -1.91 3.06
N GLU A 392 -21.78 -1.83 3.69
CA GLU A 392 -22.92 -1.04 3.22
C GLU A 392 -22.65 0.46 3.20
N ARG A 393 -21.62 0.95 3.95
CA ARG A 393 -21.22 2.36 3.85
C ARG A 393 -20.79 2.80 2.45
N TRP A 394 -20.24 1.88 1.66
CA TRP A 394 -19.71 2.16 0.33
C TRP A 394 -20.83 2.32 -0.71
N THR A 395 -21.78 3.23 -0.43
CA THR A 395 -22.75 3.72 -1.42
C THR A 395 -22.08 4.74 -2.33
N GLU A 396 -22.70 5.01 -3.48
CA GLU A 396 -22.23 6.06 -4.39
C GLU A 396 -22.26 7.44 -3.72
N GLU A 397 -23.36 7.75 -2.99
CA GLU A 397 -23.51 8.99 -2.24
C GLU A 397 -22.38 9.16 -1.21
N PHE A 398 -22.14 8.15 -0.38
CA PHE A 398 -21.06 8.18 0.62
C PHE A 398 -19.68 8.37 -0.04
N THR A 399 -19.42 7.63 -1.10
CA THR A 399 -18.13 7.66 -1.81
C THR A 399 -17.87 9.04 -2.44
N ASN A 400 -18.89 9.65 -3.04
CA ASN A 400 -18.81 10.98 -3.66
C ASN A 400 -18.70 12.10 -2.61
N GLY A 401 -19.29 11.92 -1.41
CA GLY A 401 -19.18 12.87 -0.30
C GLY A 401 -17.90 12.74 0.53
N LEU A 402 -17.14 11.67 0.38
CA LEU A 402 -15.95 11.43 1.17
C LEU A 402 -14.78 12.30 0.67
N PRO A 403 -14.05 13.02 1.57
CA PRO A 403 -12.81 13.70 1.18
C PRO A 403 -11.85 12.73 0.50
N LYS A 404 -11.28 13.13 -0.62
CA LYS A 404 -10.53 12.26 -1.53
C LYS A 404 -9.42 11.42 -0.85
N TYR A 405 -8.71 12.00 0.12
CA TYR A 405 -7.65 11.31 0.85
C TYR A 405 -8.06 10.87 2.26
N ALA A 406 -9.35 10.83 2.58
CA ALA A 406 -9.85 10.12 3.75
C ALA A 406 -9.75 8.59 3.57
N TYR A 407 -9.80 8.11 2.31
CA TYR A 407 -9.60 6.71 1.93
C TYR A 407 -8.59 6.62 0.77
N PHE A 408 -7.39 6.10 1.04
CA PHE A 408 -6.30 6.05 0.05
C PHE A 408 -5.46 4.76 0.15
N PRO A 409 -6.06 3.57 0.09
CA PRO A 409 -5.34 2.30 0.27
C PRO A 409 -4.25 2.07 -0.79
N PHE A 410 -4.41 2.70 -1.96
CA PHE A 410 -3.46 2.65 -3.07
C PHE A 410 -2.53 3.88 -3.14
N GLY A 411 -2.44 4.66 -2.05
CA GLY A 411 -1.71 5.92 -2.04
C GLY A 411 -2.38 7.00 -2.89
N GLY A 412 -1.58 7.89 -3.49
CA GLY A 412 -2.15 8.98 -4.28
C GLY A 412 -1.14 9.76 -5.12
N GLY A 413 -1.68 10.65 -5.96
CA GLY A 413 -0.92 11.51 -6.85
C GLY A 413 -0.14 10.73 -7.91
N PRO A 414 0.97 11.28 -8.42
CA PRO A 414 1.78 10.63 -9.46
C PRO A 414 2.31 9.26 -9.05
N ARG A 415 2.49 9.04 -7.74
CA ARG A 415 3.02 7.81 -7.13
C ARG A 415 1.94 6.83 -6.68
N ALA A 416 0.68 7.01 -7.11
CA ALA A 416 -0.38 6.05 -6.84
C ALA A 416 -0.02 4.65 -7.38
N CYS A 417 -0.54 3.62 -6.72
CA CYS A 417 -0.30 2.23 -7.09
C CYS A 417 -0.61 1.98 -8.58
N ILE A 418 0.35 1.38 -9.30
CA ILE A 418 0.19 1.04 -10.72
C ILE A 418 -0.74 -0.17 -10.90
N GLY A 419 -0.74 -1.09 -9.92
CA GLY A 419 -1.49 -2.34 -9.95
C GLY A 419 -2.85 -2.28 -9.25
N ASN A 420 -3.43 -1.11 -9.00
CA ASN A 420 -4.68 -0.98 -8.25
C ASN A 420 -5.84 -1.76 -8.87
N TYR A 421 -5.98 -1.70 -10.20
CA TYR A 421 -7.02 -2.46 -10.92
C TYR A 421 -6.77 -3.97 -10.87
N PHE A 422 -5.52 -4.40 -11.06
CA PHE A 422 -5.12 -5.80 -10.92
C PHE A 422 -5.45 -6.33 -9.53
N ALA A 423 -5.04 -5.63 -8.49
CA ALA A 423 -5.28 -6.05 -7.10
C ALA A 423 -6.77 -6.15 -6.75
N MET A 424 -7.57 -5.15 -7.16
CA MET A 424 -9.02 -5.20 -6.90
C MET A 424 -9.71 -6.32 -7.68
N MET A 425 -9.36 -6.54 -8.94
CA MET A 425 -9.86 -7.64 -9.74
C MET A 425 -9.51 -8.98 -9.09
N GLU A 426 -8.27 -9.18 -8.70
CA GLU A 426 -7.78 -10.38 -8.04
C GLU A 426 -8.55 -10.63 -6.74
N VAL A 427 -8.65 -9.65 -5.86
CA VAL A 427 -9.37 -9.78 -4.58
C VAL A 427 -10.84 -10.17 -4.80
N VAL A 428 -11.54 -9.50 -5.70
CA VAL A 428 -12.98 -9.78 -5.95
C VAL A 428 -13.18 -11.16 -6.54
N LEU A 429 -12.39 -11.55 -7.54
CA LEU A 429 -12.50 -12.88 -8.16
C LEU A 429 -12.17 -13.99 -7.17
N LEU A 430 -11.12 -13.83 -6.34
CA LEU A 430 -10.72 -14.84 -5.36
C LEU A 430 -11.73 -14.95 -4.21
N LEU A 431 -12.26 -13.83 -3.70
CA LEU A 431 -13.35 -13.85 -2.73
C LEU A 431 -14.58 -14.58 -3.30
N ALA A 432 -14.96 -14.26 -4.53
CA ALA A 432 -16.11 -14.87 -5.18
C ALA A 432 -15.92 -16.37 -5.42
N THR A 433 -14.75 -16.78 -5.92
CA THR A 433 -14.46 -18.20 -6.20
C THR A 433 -14.46 -19.04 -4.92
N ILE A 434 -13.76 -18.58 -3.88
CA ILE A 434 -13.67 -19.31 -2.61
C ILE A 434 -15.01 -19.25 -1.86
N GLY A 435 -15.63 -18.06 -1.81
CA GLY A 435 -16.86 -17.82 -1.07
C GLY A 435 -18.08 -18.55 -1.61
N GLN A 436 -18.11 -18.94 -2.88
CA GLN A 436 -19.20 -19.80 -3.39
C GLN A 436 -19.19 -21.18 -2.75
N ARG A 437 -18.02 -21.73 -2.43
CA ARG A 437 -17.88 -23.10 -1.96
C ARG A 437 -17.70 -23.22 -0.47
N PHE A 438 -17.13 -22.21 0.17
CA PHE A 438 -16.73 -22.26 1.57
C PHE A 438 -17.13 -21.01 2.35
N ARG A 439 -17.30 -21.21 3.64
CA ARG A 439 -17.33 -20.17 4.68
C ARG A 439 -16.35 -20.55 5.79
N PHE A 440 -15.97 -19.58 6.58
CA PHE A 440 -14.97 -19.79 7.61
C PHE A 440 -15.51 -19.47 9.01
N THR A 441 -15.11 -20.29 9.98
CA THR A 441 -15.34 -20.00 11.40
C THR A 441 -13.97 -19.87 12.07
N LEU A 442 -13.73 -18.79 12.79
CA LEU A 442 -12.45 -18.61 13.50
C LEU A 442 -12.26 -19.72 14.53
N GLN A 443 -11.02 -20.20 14.66
CA GLN A 443 -10.65 -21.14 15.70
C GLN A 443 -10.67 -20.42 17.06
N PRO A 444 -11.46 -20.88 18.07
CA PRO A 444 -11.66 -20.14 19.32
C PRO A 444 -10.37 -19.85 20.10
N ASP A 445 -9.44 -20.82 20.14
CA ASP A 445 -8.21 -20.73 20.93
C ASP A 445 -7.02 -20.12 20.16
N HIS A 446 -7.29 -19.45 19.03
CA HIS A 446 -6.26 -18.80 18.22
C HIS A 446 -6.55 -17.30 18.10
N PRO A 447 -6.07 -16.48 19.06
CA PRO A 447 -6.24 -15.03 18.97
C PRO A 447 -5.45 -14.44 17.81
N VAL A 448 -6.08 -13.56 17.03
CA VAL A 448 -5.44 -12.88 15.93
C VAL A 448 -4.90 -11.54 16.41
N SER A 449 -3.57 -11.40 16.43
CA SER A 449 -2.89 -10.17 16.80
C SER A 449 -2.20 -9.52 15.58
N LEU A 450 -2.02 -8.19 15.64
CA LEU A 450 -1.46 -7.41 14.54
C LEU A 450 0.05 -7.26 14.67
N MET A 451 0.75 -7.42 13.56
CA MET A 451 2.18 -7.16 13.43
C MET A 451 2.42 -6.09 12.35
N PRO A 452 2.53 -4.82 12.75
CA PRO A 452 2.92 -3.75 11.83
C PRO A 452 4.42 -3.86 11.51
N ALA A 453 4.72 -4.37 10.32
CA ALA A 453 6.06 -4.50 9.76
C ALA A 453 6.20 -3.63 8.50
N MET A 454 6.69 -4.16 7.39
CA MET A 454 6.63 -3.50 6.08
C MET A 454 5.18 -3.37 5.60
N SER A 455 4.35 -4.32 6.01
CA SER A 455 2.91 -4.42 5.79
C SER A 455 2.21 -4.82 7.10
N LEU A 456 0.89 -4.68 7.17
CA LEU A 456 0.09 -5.03 8.34
C LEU A 456 -0.30 -6.50 8.31
N ARG A 457 0.45 -7.34 9.01
CA ARG A 457 0.29 -8.81 9.05
C ARG A 457 -0.40 -9.30 10.31
N PRO A 458 -1.06 -10.47 10.28
CA PRO A 458 -1.31 -11.23 11.49
C PRO A 458 0.02 -11.82 12.03
N THR A 459 0.18 -11.86 13.36
CA THR A 459 1.42 -12.35 14.00
C THR A 459 1.61 -13.85 13.79
N ASP A 460 0.55 -14.63 14.06
CA ASP A 460 0.58 -16.10 14.06
C ASP A 460 -0.37 -16.72 13.03
N GLY A 461 -0.65 -16.00 11.95
CA GLY A 461 -1.62 -16.40 10.94
C GLY A 461 -3.06 -16.17 11.38
N ILE A 462 -4.00 -16.70 10.59
CA ILE A 462 -5.46 -16.65 10.85
C ILE A 462 -6.00 -18.05 10.70
N LYS A 463 -6.16 -18.76 11.82
CA LYS A 463 -6.69 -20.14 11.79
C LYS A 463 -8.21 -20.16 11.78
N VAL A 464 -8.74 -20.93 10.86
CA VAL A 464 -10.17 -21.11 10.64
C VAL A 464 -10.55 -22.57 10.47
N LEU A 465 -11.80 -22.88 10.80
CA LEU A 465 -12.48 -24.12 10.40
C LEU A 465 -13.16 -23.84 9.05
N VAL A 466 -12.84 -24.66 8.07
CA VAL A 466 -13.46 -24.62 6.73
C VAL A 466 -14.83 -25.27 6.81
N LYS A 467 -15.86 -24.57 6.37
CA LYS A 467 -17.24 -25.08 6.28
C LYS A 467 -17.68 -25.04 4.82
N SER A 468 -17.99 -26.20 4.27
CA SER A 468 -18.57 -26.27 2.90
C SER A 468 -19.93 -25.61 2.88
N ARG A 469 -20.17 -24.82 1.85
CA ARG A 469 -21.52 -24.33 1.53
C ARG A 469 -22.22 -25.38 0.67
N ARG A 470 -23.46 -25.71 1.01
CA ARG A 470 -24.36 -26.36 0.06
C ARG A 470 -24.96 -25.25 -0.79
N VAL A 471 -24.75 -25.29 -2.09
CA VAL A 471 -25.52 -24.48 -3.03
C VAL A 471 -26.90 -25.18 -3.07
N GLU A 472 -27.92 -24.55 -2.45
CA GLU A 472 -29.31 -24.99 -2.53
C GLU A 472 -29.88 -24.68 -3.91
#